data_3eac891dc05773511a8440d82ddc9f85
#
_entry.id   3eac891dc05773511a8440d82ddc9f85
#
_cell.length_a   1.000
_cell.length_b   1.000
_cell.length_c   1.000
_cell.angle_alpha   90.00
_cell.angle_beta   90.00
_cell.angle_gamma   90.00
#
_symmetry.space_group_name_H-M   'P 1'
#
loop_
_entity.id
_entity.type
_entity.pdbx_description
1 polymer ?
#
loop_
_entity_poly.entity_id
_entity_poly.type
_entity_poly.pdbx_seq_one_letter_code
_entity_poly.pdbx_strand_id
1 'polypeptide(L)'
;MKTDKFGQMVFGEQDVINLYLQGHNIDTLQHLLVDSSIDLETAASILDNVPAFVRYDELAQSQTVEQFDHRCQATWYMPDEYKTLDIAAHILSLCKTDAELQRCGEELLLFQERNLFDLLRYLKYLVDVMTENRLIWGVGRGSSVASYVLYKLGVHRIDSMYYELDPTEFLR
;
A
#
# COMPACT_ATOMS: atom_id res chain seq x y z
N MET A 1 2.37 -7.71 22.83
CA MET A 1 2.26 -7.34 21.37
C MET A 1 2.65 -8.54 20.53
N LYS A 2 1.84 -8.92 19.57
CA LYS A 2 2.07 -10.03 18.63
C LYS A 2 2.00 -9.50 17.20
N THR A 3 2.67 -10.16 16.27
CA THR A 3 2.53 -9.86 14.85
C THR A 3 1.94 -11.10 14.16
N ASP A 4 0.89 -10.90 13.38
CA ASP A 4 0.28 -11.98 12.62
C ASP A 4 1.04 -12.28 11.31
N LYS A 5 0.57 -13.26 10.54
CA LYS A 5 1.19 -13.64 9.25
C LYS A 5 1.09 -12.56 8.16
N PHE A 6 0.24 -11.55 8.35
CA PHE A 6 0.07 -10.42 7.44
C PHE A 6 0.89 -9.19 7.86
N GLY A 7 1.67 -9.29 8.94
CA GLY A 7 2.45 -8.17 9.48
C GLY A 7 1.64 -7.19 10.33
N GLN A 8 0.38 -7.51 10.67
CA GLN A 8 -0.42 -6.66 11.55
C GLN A 8 0.03 -6.82 13.00
N MET A 9 0.21 -5.70 13.69
CA MET A 9 0.53 -5.69 15.12
C MET A 9 -0.74 -5.78 15.94
N VAL A 10 -0.86 -6.83 16.76
CA VAL A 10 -1.99 -7.05 17.67
C VAL A 10 -1.53 -6.80 19.10
N PHE A 11 -2.26 -5.93 19.80
CA PHE A 11 -1.95 -5.50 21.16
C PHE A 11 -2.77 -6.29 22.18
N GLY A 12 -2.09 -6.92 23.13
CA GLY A 12 -2.74 -7.55 24.28
C GLY A 12 -3.07 -6.52 25.36
N GLU A 13 -3.80 -6.96 26.38
CA GLU A 13 -4.23 -6.11 27.50
C GLU A 13 -3.05 -5.37 28.17
N GLN A 14 -1.98 -6.09 28.51
CA GLN A 14 -0.79 -5.52 29.14
C GLN A 14 -0.08 -4.50 28.26
N ASP A 15 -0.11 -4.69 26.94
CA ASP A 15 0.50 -3.74 25.99
C ASP A 15 -0.27 -2.42 25.99
N VAL A 16 -1.60 -2.48 25.98
CA VAL A 16 -2.48 -1.30 26.04
C VAL A 16 -2.30 -0.55 27.37
N ILE A 17 -2.27 -1.28 28.49
CA ILE A 17 -2.01 -0.70 29.83
C ILE A 17 -0.65 0.01 29.85
N ASN A 18 0.40 -0.61 29.33
CA ASN A 18 1.73 -0.02 29.31
C ASN A 18 1.77 1.28 28.49
N LEU A 19 1.13 1.31 27.31
CA LEU A 19 1.03 2.52 26.49
C LEU A 19 0.31 3.65 27.22
N TYR A 20 -0.77 3.31 27.92
CA TYR A 20 -1.51 4.29 28.72
C TYR A 20 -0.67 4.85 29.87
N LEU A 21 0.04 3.99 30.59
CA LEU A 21 0.94 4.40 31.68
C LEU A 21 2.14 5.23 31.19
N GLN A 22 2.55 5.07 29.95
CA GLN A 22 3.56 5.91 29.31
C GLN A 22 3.05 7.30 28.90
N GLY A 23 1.76 7.58 29.14
CA GLY A 23 1.16 8.89 28.86
C GLY A 23 0.64 9.07 27.44
N HIS A 24 0.45 8.00 26.67
CA HIS A 24 -0.22 8.09 25.38
C HIS A 24 -1.68 8.49 25.57
N ASN A 25 -2.15 9.42 24.73
CA ASN A 25 -3.54 9.87 24.79
C ASN A 25 -4.48 8.73 24.38
N ILE A 26 -5.59 8.60 25.08
CA ILE A 26 -6.65 7.62 24.83
C ILE A 26 -7.19 7.72 23.40
N ASP A 27 -7.31 8.93 22.84
CA ASP A 27 -7.77 9.15 21.47
C ASP A 27 -6.82 8.58 20.42
N THR A 28 -5.52 8.47 20.72
CA THR A 28 -4.54 7.82 19.84
C THR A 28 -4.57 6.29 19.96
N LEU A 29 -4.96 5.79 21.13
CA LEU A 29 -5.03 4.35 21.39
C LEU A 29 -6.26 3.68 20.78
N GLN A 30 -7.34 4.40 20.51
CA GLN A 30 -8.57 3.85 19.90
C GLN A 30 -8.35 3.20 18.52
N HIS A 31 -7.27 3.54 17.81
CA HIS A 31 -6.92 2.98 16.50
C HIS A 31 -6.08 1.70 16.60
N LEU A 32 -5.71 1.28 17.82
CA LEU A 32 -4.94 0.05 18.00
C LEU A 32 -5.81 -1.17 17.68
N LEU A 33 -5.19 -2.13 16.99
CA LEU A 33 -5.77 -3.44 16.76
C LEU A 33 -5.54 -4.29 18.01
N VAL A 34 -6.60 -4.59 18.75
CA VAL A 34 -6.50 -5.29 20.03
C VAL A 34 -6.94 -6.75 19.93
N ASP A 35 -6.31 -7.60 20.72
CA ASP A 35 -6.65 -9.02 20.85
C ASP A 35 -8.12 -9.19 21.24
N SER A 36 -8.80 -10.14 20.61
CA SER A 36 -10.21 -10.45 20.87
C SER A 36 -10.49 -10.92 22.30
N SER A 37 -9.45 -11.41 23.00
CA SER A 37 -9.55 -11.87 24.40
C SER A 37 -9.69 -10.73 25.44
N ILE A 38 -9.44 -9.47 25.04
CA ILE A 38 -9.55 -8.32 25.96
C ILE A 38 -11.04 -8.07 26.29
N ASP A 39 -11.39 -8.12 27.58
CA ASP A 39 -12.72 -7.83 28.06
C ASP A 39 -12.97 -6.32 28.20
N LEU A 40 -13.50 -5.74 27.13
CA LEU A 40 -13.87 -4.32 27.11
C LEU A 40 -15.23 -4.05 27.76
N GLU A 41 -16.10 -5.05 27.92
CA GLU A 41 -17.42 -4.89 28.51
C GLU A 41 -17.28 -4.63 30.01
N THR A 42 -16.43 -5.39 30.69
CA THR A 42 -16.12 -5.14 32.10
C THR A 42 -15.46 -3.77 32.28
N ALA A 43 -14.52 -3.38 31.40
CA ALA A 43 -13.90 -2.06 31.45
C ALA A 43 -14.94 -0.94 31.24
N ALA A 44 -15.87 -1.08 30.32
CA ALA A 44 -16.93 -0.12 30.04
C ALA A 44 -17.94 0.02 31.22
N SER A 45 -18.09 -1.03 32.00
CA SER A 45 -18.97 -0.96 33.22
C SER A 45 -18.38 -0.14 34.36
N ILE A 46 -17.06 0.10 34.34
CA ILE A 46 -16.30 0.76 35.40
C ILE A 46 -15.86 2.17 34.99
N LEU A 47 -15.58 2.37 33.71
CA LEU A 47 -15.04 3.61 33.18
C LEU A 47 -16.06 4.32 32.29
N ASP A 48 -16.24 5.62 32.50
CA ASP A 48 -17.19 6.45 31.72
C ASP A 48 -16.80 6.59 30.25
N ASN A 49 -15.51 6.39 29.91
CA ASN A 49 -14.99 6.51 28.56
C ASN A 49 -14.01 5.36 28.26
N VAL A 50 -14.50 4.30 27.63
CA VAL A 50 -13.64 3.24 27.09
C VAL A 50 -13.41 3.52 25.61
N PRO A 51 -12.16 3.55 25.12
CA PRO A 51 -11.87 3.74 23.71
C PRO A 51 -12.51 2.64 22.85
N ALA A 52 -13.05 3.02 21.72
CA ALA A 52 -13.55 2.08 20.71
C ALA A 52 -12.37 1.46 19.95
N PHE A 53 -11.71 0.48 20.56
CA PHE A 53 -10.60 -0.24 19.92
C PHE A 53 -11.06 -1.04 18.70
N VAL A 54 -10.18 -1.19 17.72
CA VAL A 54 -10.40 -2.10 16.60
C VAL A 54 -10.11 -3.52 17.06
N ARG A 55 -11.10 -4.41 16.98
CA ARG A 55 -10.95 -5.81 17.38
C ARG A 55 -10.24 -6.62 16.31
N TYR A 56 -9.29 -7.45 16.71
CA TYR A 56 -8.62 -8.39 15.83
C TYR A 56 -9.59 -9.51 15.41
N ASP A 57 -9.75 -9.69 14.13
CA ASP A 57 -10.61 -10.75 13.55
C ASP A 57 -9.80 -12.02 13.30
N GLU A 58 -9.97 -13.03 14.15
CA GLU A 58 -9.32 -14.33 14.02
C GLU A 58 -9.75 -15.10 12.76
N LEU A 59 -10.95 -14.83 12.23
CA LEU A 59 -11.43 -15.45 10.99
C LEU A 59 -10.59 -15.01 9.79
N ALA A 60 -10.00 -13.83 9.84
CA ALA A 60 -9.02 -13.38 8.84
C ALA A 60 -7.77 -14.25 8.80
N GLN A 61 -7.45 -15.01 9.87
CA GLN A 61 -6.30 -15.91 9.90
C GLN A 61 -6.43 -17.12 8.96
N SER A 62 -7.64 -17.52 8.57
CA SER A 62 -7.87 -18.61 7.62
C SER A 62 -7.56 -18.22 6.17
N GLN A 63 -7.42 -16.92 5.88
CA GLN A 63 -7.11 -16.43 4.53
C GLN A 63 -5.63 -16.65 4.19
N THR A 64 -5.35 -16.85 2.90
CA THR A 64 -3.97 -16.76 2.39
C THR A 64 -3.53 -15.31 2.33
N VAL A 65 -2.20 -15.07 2.20
CA VAL A 65 -1.66 -13.71 2.04
C VAL A 65 -2.23 -13.05 0.78
N GLU A 66 -2.37 -13.80 -0.32
CA GLU A 66 -2.92 -13.31 -1.57
C GLU A 66 -4.40 -12.92 -1.43
N GLN A 67 -5.20 -13.71 -0.71
CA GLN A 67 -6.61 -13.39 -0.44
C GLN A 67 -6.75 -12.13 0.41
N PHE A 68 -5.88 -11.98 1.41
CA PHE A 68 -5.85 -10.77 2.25
C PHE A 68 -5.48 -9.54 1.43
N ASP A 69 -4.42 -9.62 0.62
CA ASP A 69 -3.95 -8.54 -0.24
C ASP A 69 -5.03 -8.12 -1.25
N HIS A 70 -5.63 -9.09 -1.93
CA HIS A 70 -6.72 -8.82 -2.88
C HIS A 70 -7.92 -8.13 -2.19
N ARG A 71 -8.28 -8.54 -0.98
CA ARG A 71 -9.35 -7.89 -0.21
C ARG A 71 -9.00 -6.44 0.13
N CYS A 72 -7.76 -6.18 0.54
CA CYS A 72 -7.29 -4.82 0.83
C CYS A 72 -7.32 -3.93 -0.42
N GLN A 73 -6.86 -4.46 -1.56
CA GLN A 73 -6.87 -3.73 -2.83
C GLN A 73 -8.30 -3.48 -3.36
N ALA A 74 -9.24 -4.38 -3.11
CA ALA A 74 -10.64 -4.22 -3.54
C ALA A 74 -11.34 -2.99 -2.93
N THR A 75 -10.80 -2.44 -1.84
CA THR A 75 -11.33 -1.22 -1.20
C THR A 75 -10.73 0.07 -1.77
N TRP A 76 -9.75 -0.01 -2.66
CA TRP A 76 -9.17 1.17 -3.29
C TRP A 76 -10.20 1.86 -4.18
N TYR A 77 -10.43 3.14 -3.92
CA TYR A 77 -11.25 3.93 -4.83
C TYR A 77 -10.49 4.18 -6.13
N MET A 78 -11.03 3.67 -7.21
CA MET A 78 -10.50 3.88 -8.56
C MET A 78 -11.69 3.94 -9.54
N PRO A 79 -11.81 5.01 -10.37
CA PRO A 79 -12.86 5.10 -11.39
C PRO A 79 -12.79 3.94 -12.39
N ASP A 80 -13.94 3.55 -12.95
CA ASP A 80 -14.02 2.38 -13.83
C ASP A 80 -13.18 2.53 -15.11
N GLU A 81 -12.99 3.75 -15.61
CA GLU A 81 -12.12 4.04 -16.75
C GLU A 81 -10.66 3.61 -16.49
N TYR A 82 -10.17 3.74 -15.26
CA TYR A 82 -8.83 3.28 -14.89
C TYR A 82 -8.80 1.76 -14.63
N LYS A 83 -9.86 1.20 -14.02
CA LYS A 83 -9.95 -0.25 -13.79
C LYS A 83 -9.88 -1.05 -15.09
N THR A 84 -10.48 -0.52 -16.16
CA THR A 84 -10.53 -1.17 -17.49
C THR A 84 -9.40 -0.75 -18.43
N LEU A 85 -8.54 0.20 -18.00
CA LEU A 85 -7.45 0.71 -18.81
C LEU A 85 -6.46 -0.42 -19.17
N ASP A 86 -6.14 -0.56 -20.45
CA ASP A 86 -4.96 -1.32 -20.87
C ASP A 86 -3.70 -0.55 -20.50
N ILE A 87 -3.25 -0.76 -19.27
CA ILE A 87 -2.11 -0.03 -18.71
C ILE A 87 -0.80 -0.35 -19.44
N ALA A 88 -0.65 -1.56 -19.96
CA ALA A 88 0.53 -1.95 -20.71
C ALA A 88 0.61 -1.19 -22.04
N ALA A 89 -0.48 -1.20 -22.83
CA ALA A 89 -0.57 -0.43 -24.06
C ALA A 89 -0.38 1.07 -23.80
N HIS A 90 -0.95 1.60 -22.72
CA HIS A 90 -0.77 3.00 -22.33
C HIS A 90 0.72 3.32 -22.09
N ILE A 91 1.42 2.53 -21.26
CA ILE A 91 2.84 2.75 -20.96
C ILE A 91 3.71 2.66 -22.21
N LEU A 92 3.48 1.65 -23.05
CA LEU A 92 4.22 1.49 -24.30
C LEU A 92 3.98 2.68 -25.25
N SER A 93 2.79 3.26 -25.26
CA SER A 93 2.49 4.46 -26.07
C SER A 93 3.26 5.71 -25.64
N LEU A 94 3.75 5.76 -24.40
CA LEU A 94 4.58 6.86 -23.88
C LEU A 94 6.07 6.74 -24.27
N CYS A 95 6.48 5.58 -24.82
CA CYS A 95 7.85 5.34 -25.26
C CYS A 95 8.11 6.01 -26.62
N LYS A 96 9.31 6.57 -26.80
CA LYS A 96 9.71 7.32 -27.99
C LYS A 96 10.79 6.62 -28.80
N THR A 97 11.49 5.68 -28.20
CA THR A 97 12.60 4.94 -28.84
C THR A 97 12.45 3.44 -28.61
N ASP A 98 13.11 2.64 -29.46
CA ASP A 98 13.12 1.18 -29.33
C ASP A 98 13.74 0.72 -28.00
N ALA A 99 14.75 1.44 -27.51
CA ALA A 99 15.38 1.15 -26.22
C ALA A 99 14.40 1.37 -25.05
N GLU A 100 13.58 2.43 -25.11
CA GLU A 100 12.52 2.66 -24.12
C GLU A 100 11.43 1.58 -24.20
N LEU A 101 11.03 1.20 -25.42
CA LEU A 101 10.05 0.13 -25.63
C LEU A 101 10.54 -1.21 -25.06
N GLN A 102 11.81 -1.55 -25.33
CA GLN A 102 12.41 -2.76 -24.80
C GLN A 102 12.42 -2.73 -23.26
N ARG A 103 12.94 -1.65 -22.66
CA ARG A 103 13.02 -1.49 -21.21
C ARG A 103 11.65 -1.59 -20.56
N CYS A 104 10.64 -0.85 -21.06
CA CYS A 104 9.28 -0.92 -20.54
C CYS A 104 8.67 -2.31 -20.72
N GLY A 105 8.91 -2.97 -21.84
CA GLY A 105 8.42 -4.33 -22.10
C GLY A 105 8.97 -5.34 -21.10
N GLU A 106 10.27 -5.31 -20.82
CA GLU A 106 10.93 -6.16 -19.83
C GLU A 106 10.35 -5.93 -18.42
N GLU A 107 10.21 -4.67 -18.01
CA GLU A 107 9.62 -4.35 -16.70
C GLU A 107 8.14 -4.75 -16.61
N LEU A 108 7.34 -4.54 -17.68
CA LEU A 108 5.93 -4.92 -17.70
C LEU A 108 5.73 -6.43 -17.52
N LEU A 109 6.62 -7.27 -18.08
CA LEU A 109 6.60 -8.71 -17.82
C LEU A 109 6.80 -9.01 -16.32
N LEU A 110 7.76 -8.34 -15.68
CA LEU A 110 7.99 -8.49 -14.23
C LEU A 110 6.80 -8.02 -13.39
N PHE A 111 6.11 -6.94 -13.78
CA PHE A 111 4.87 -6.49 -13.14
C PHE A 111 3.74 -7.50 -13.35
N GLN A 112 3.62 -8.08 -14.54
CA GLN A 112 2.61 -9.08 -14.85
C GLN A 112 2.80 -10.37 -14.04
N GLU A 113 4.02 -10.88 -13.95
CA GLU A 113 4.37 -12.07 -13.17
C GLU A 113 3.99 -11.92 -11.68
N ARG A 114 4.00 -10.69 -11.18
CA ARG A 114 3.65 -10.35 -9.78
C ARG A 114 2.22 -9.86 -9.59
N ASN A 115 1.39 -9.94 -10.64
CA ASN A 115 -0.01 -9.45 -10.62
C ASN A 115 -0.15 -7.98 -10.19
N LEU A 116 0.78 -7.10 -10.61
CA LEU A 116 0.84 -5.69 -10.19
C LEU A 116 0.23 -4.70 -11.20
N PHE A 117 -0.51 -5.15 -12.21
CA PHE A 117 -1.13 -4.25 -13.19
C PHE A 117 -2.20 -3.35 -12.56
N ASP A 118 -2.97 -3.85 -11.59
CA ASP A 118 -3.94 -3.03 -10.87
C ASP A 118 -3.26 -1.94 -10.04
N LEU A 119 -2.08 -2.22 -9.47
CA LEU A 119 -1.26 -1.21 -8.84
C LEU A 119 -0.82 -0.12 -9.84
N LEU A 120 -0.39 -0.50 -11.04
CA LEU A 120 -0.01 0.48 -12.07
C LEU A 120 -1.20 1.35 -12.51
N ARG A 121 -2.40 0.77 -12.67
CA ARG A 121 -3.64 1.51 -12.94
C ARG A 121 -3.95 2.52 -11.84
N TYR A 122 -3.85 2.08 -10.59
CA TYR A 122 -4.07 2.94 -9.44
C TYR A 122 -3.04 4.08 -9.35
N LEU A 123 -1.77 3.80 -9.59
CA LEU A 123 -0.72 4.83 -9.62
C LEU A 123 -0.95 5.84 -10.75
N LYS A 124 -1.40 5.38 -11.92
CA LYS A 124 -1.79 6.28 -13.02
C LYS A 124 -2.92 7.21 -12.59
N TYR A 125 -3.99 6.66 -12.02
CA TYR A 125 -5.10 7.44 -11.48
C TYR A 125 -4.62 8.47 -10.43
N LEU A 126 -3.80 8.04 -9.48
CA LEU A 126 -3.28 8.90 -8.43
C LEU A 126 -2.44 10.07 -9.00
N VAL A 127 -1.57 9.80 -9.98
CA VAL A 127 -0.75 10.84 -10.63
C VAL A 127 -1.62 11.83 -11.39
N ASP A 128 -2.67 11.37 -12.07
CA ASP A 128 -3.60 12.24 -12.79
C ASP A 128 -4.35 13.16 -11.82
N VAL A 129 -4.91 12.61 -10.74
CA VAL A 129 -5.60 13.39 -9.70
C VAL A 129 -4.65 14.43 -9.08
N MET A 130 -3.41 14.05 -8.77
CA MET A 130 -2.43 15.00 -8.23
C MET A 130 -2.10 16.11 -9.24
N THR A 131 -1.98 15.76 -10.52
CA THR A 131 -1.68 16.71 -11.60
C THR A 131 -2.83 17.69 -11.81
N GLU A 132 -4.07 17.21 -11.89
CA GLU A 132 -5.29 18.03 -12.05
C GLU A 132 -5.47 18.99 -10.88
N ASN A 133 -5.20 18.54 -9.67
CA ASN A 133 -5.30 19.37 -8.47
C ASN A 133 -4.04 20.20 -8.19
N ARG A 134 -3.05 20.19 -9.10
CA ARG A 134 -1.78 20.92 -8.97
C ARG A 134 -1.03 20.62 -7.67
N LEU A 135 -1.15 19.39 -7.19
CA LEU A 135 -0.41 18.91 -6.03
C LEU A 135 1.05 18.65 -6.43
N ILE A 136 1.97 18.97 -5.54
CA ILE A 136 3.40 18.72 -5.74
C ILE A 136 3.78 17.47 -4.95
N TRP A 137 4.42 16.51 -5.63
CA TRP A 137 4.99 15.32 -4.98
C TRP A 137 6.50 15.24 -5.19
N GLY A 138 7.15 14.39 -4.41
CA GLY A 138 8.60 14.27 -4.40
C GLY A 138 9.20 13.79 -5.71
N VAL A 139 10.51 13.98 -5.86
CA VAL A 139 11.28 13.57 -7.04
C VAL A 139 11.31 12.04 -7.18
N GLY A 140 11.23 11.32 -6.07
CA GLY A 140 11.38 9.88 -5.96
C GLY A 140 12.58 9.50 -5.12
N ARG A 141 12.51 8.34 -4.47
CA ARG A 141 13.57 7.78 -3.63
C ARG A 141 13.39 6.27 -3.46
N GLY A 142 14.42 5.61 -2.93
CA GLY A 142 14.42 4.16 -2.71
C GLY A 142 14.48 3.37 -4.01
N SER A 143 14.24 2.08 -3.96
CA SER A 143 14.34 1.19 -5.11
C SER A 143 13.33 1.46 -6.23
N SER A 144 12.19 2.11 -5.93
CA SER A 144 11.18 2.44 -6.95
C SER A 144 11.72 3.32 -8.07
N VAL A 145 12.77 4.11 -7.82
CA VAL A 145 13.41 4.94 -8.87
C VAL A 145 14.13 4.13 -9.94
N ALA A 146 14.36 2.85 -9.70
CA ALA A 146 14.92 1.93 -10.71
C ALA A 146 13.89 1.53 -11.78
N SER A 147 12.58 1.71 -11.54
CA SER A 147 11.55 1.39 -12.52
C SER A 147 11.35 2.49 -13.54
N TYR A 148 11.64 2.20 -14.80
CA TYR A 148 11.37 3.10 -15.92
C TYR A 148 9.87 3.22 -16.23
N VAL A 149 9.10 2.17 -15.97
CA VAL A 149 7.63 2.17 -16.05
C VAL A 149 7.05 3.22 -15.10
N LEU A 150 7.50 3.28 -13.84
CA LEU A 150 7.05 4.28 -12.89
C LEU A 150 7.49 5.71 -13.27
N TYR A 151 8.65 5.85 -13.89
CA TYR A 151 9.10 7.12 -14.46
C TYR A 151 8.17 7.57 -15.61
N LYS A 152 7.82 6.67 -16.54
CA LYS A 152 6.89 6.98 -17.65
C LYS A 152 5.50 7.35 -17.16
N LEU A 153 5.01 6.74 -16.09
CA LEU A 153 3.74 7.10 -15.45
C LEU A 153 3.81 8.42 -14.65
N GLY A 154 5.00 8.99 -14.45
CA GLY A 154 5.18 10.23 -13.69
C GLY A 154 5.14 10.04 -12.16
N VAL A 155 5.21 8.81 -11.66
CA VAL A 155 5.24 8.50 -10.22
C VAL A 155 6.48 9.11 -9.58
N HIS A 156 7.61 9.08 -10.29
CA HIS A 156 8.85 9.76 -9.90
C HIS A 156 9.46 10.50 -11.11
N ARG A 157 10.52 11.29 -10.86
CA ARG A 157 11.15 12.15 -11.85
C ARG A 157 12.59 11.74 -12.18
N ILE A 158 13.01 10.57 -11.74
CA ILE A 158 14.34 10.02 -12.00
C ILE A 158 14.29 9.17 -13.24
N ASP A 159 15.04 9.54 -14.28
CA ASP A 159 15.18 8.74 -15.48
C ASP A 159 16.08 7.53 -15.18
N SER A 160 15.46 6.37 -14.97
CA SER A 160 16.16 5.14 -14.59
C SER A 160 17.11 4.63 -15.68
N MET A 161 16.82 4.93 -16.96
CA MET A 161 17.71 4.56 -18.07
C MET A 161 18.93 5.47 -18.14
N TYR A 162 18.75 6.77 -17.93
CA TYR A 162 19.87 7.72 -17.90
C TYR A 162 20.89 7.40 -16.79
N TYR A 163 20.40 6.96 -15.62
CA TYR A 163 21.24 6.57 -14.48
C TYR A 163 21.63 5.09 -14.47
N GLU A 164 21.30 4.34 -15.53
CA GLU A 164 21.63 2.91 -15.68
C GLU A 164 21.16 2.04 -14.47
N LEU A 165 19.99 2.36 -13.89
CA LEU A 165 19.47 1.64 -12.74
C LEU A 165 18.84 0.30 -13.16
N ASP A 166 19.16 -0.77 -12.41
CA ASP A 166 18.64 -2.11 -12.67
C ASP A 166 17.19 -2.26 -12.16
N PRO A 167 16.20 -2.62 -13.02
CA PRO A 167 14.82 -2.81 -12.62
C PRO A 167 14.64 -3.88 -11.53
N THR A 168 15.55 -4.84 -11.43
CA THR A 168 15.51 -5.90 -10.42
C THR A 168 15.77 -5.40 -9.01
N GLU A 169 16.29 -4.18 -8.85
CA GLU A 169 16.38 -3.55 -7.54
C GLU A 169 14.99 -3.26 -6.94
N PHE A 170 14.02 -2.97 -7.78
CA PHE A 170 12.63 -2.71 -7.37
C PHE A 170 11.76 -3.97 -7.46
N LEU A 171 11.83 -4.70 -8.57
CA LEU A 171 10.99 -5.87 -8.86
C LEU A 171 11.77 -7.17 -8.54
N ARG A 172 12.11 -7.36 -7.29
CA ARG A 172 12.79 -8.57 -6.78
C ARG A 172 11.88 -9.76 -6.70
#